data_2cc8ed3ab9e0008ab45d56347477b3d8
#
_entry.id   2cc8ed3ab9e0008ab45d56347477b3d8
#
_cell.length_a   1.000
_cell.length_b   1.000
_cell.length_c   1.000
_cell.angle_alpha   90.00
_cell.angle_beta   90.00
_cell.angle_gamma   90.00
#
_symmetry.space_group_name_H-M   'P 1'
#
loop_
_entity.id
_entity.type
_entity.pdbx_description
1 polymer ?
#
loop_
_entity_poly.entity_id
_entity_poly.type
_entity_poly.pdbx_seq_one_letter_code
_entity_poly.pdbx_strand_id
1 'polypeptide(L)'
;MTGSPDRAVMALIGVGLAVWVIYRIYIWLQSSPRSFLQDHIPLNKEIISHPALNLLENAGYEVVGGKLKIPLSFNVDGAPLYSRLFVDYIAEAENGTQYLVILARPRRPLEWTGSMMRDMLLPYLLIYPEVGGLLYVNAAAGTVNLITFGRDDGEND
;
A
#
# COMPACT_ATOMS: atom_id res chain seq x y z
N MET A 1 55.96 -15.38 29.51
CA MET A 1 55.37 -15.59 28.17
C MET A 1 53.87 -15.80 28.32
N THR A 2 53.18 -14.74 28.67
CA THR A 2 51.73 -14.76 28.82
C THR A 2 51.20 -13.55 28.00
N GLY A 3 50.91 -13.79 26.72
CA GLY A 3 50.51 -12.65 25.91
C GLY A 3 49.88 -12.94 24.57
N SER A 4 49.82 -14.21 24.13
CA SER A 4 49.28 -14.48 22.79
C SER A 4 47.84 -14.99 22.76
N PRO A 5 47.29 -15.73 23.73
CA PRO A 5 45.88 -16.15 23.62
C PRO A 5 44.87 -14.99 23.83
N ASP A 6 45.19 -14.06 24.75
CA ASP A 6 44.28 -12.95 25.03
C ASP A 6 44.13 -11.97 23.86
N ARG A 7 45.22 -11.69 23.14
CA ARG A 7 45.17 -10.84 21.95
C ARG A 7 44.41 -11.48 20.80
N ALA A 8 44.55 -12.79 20.62
CA ALA A 8 43.82 -13.53 19.59
C ALA A 8 42.30 -13.60 19.91
N VAL A 9 41.94 -13.80 21.17
CA VAL A 9 40.55 -13.80 21.62
C VAL A 9 39.90 -12.39 21.48
N MET A 10 40.64 -11.34 21.88
CA MET A 10 40.17 -9.95 21.69
C MET A 10 40.03 -9.58 20.21
N ALA A 11 40.90 -10.04 19.35
CA ALA A 11 40.81 -9.83 17.91
C ALA A 11 39.60 -10.54 17.31
N LEU A 12 39.32 -11.79 17.73
CA LEU A 12 38.14 -12.55 17.32
C LEU A 12 36.83 -11.91 17.75
N ILE A 13 36.77 -11.41 18.98
CA ILE A 13 35.59 -10.69 19.49
C ILE A 13 35.39 -9.38 18.72
N GLY A 14 36.47 -8.63 18.44
CA GLY A 14 36.45 -7.41 17.67
C GLY A 14 35.95 -7.61 16.25
N VAL A 15 36.40 -8.66 15.56
CA VAL A 15 35.96 -9.02 14.22
C VAL A 15 34.49 -9.46 14.24
N GLY A 16 34.06 -10.27 15.23
CA GLY A 16 32.68 -10.69 15.39
C GLY A 16 31.74 -9.51 15.59
N LEU A 17 32.12 -8.55 16.44
CA LEU A 17 31.37 -7.31 16.66
C LEU A 17 31.31 -6.44 15.40
N ALA A 18 32.40 -6.30 14.67
CA ALA A 18 32.44 -5.53 13.43
C ALA A 18 31.52 -6.14 12.36
N VAL A 19 31.57 -7.45 12.17
CA VAL A 19 30.68 -8.17 11.25
C VAL A 19 29.21 -8.01 11.67
N TRP A 20 28.93 -8.12 12.97
CA TRP A 20 27.58 -7.95 13.49
C TRP A 20 27.05 -6.53 13.27
N VAL A 21 27.87 -5.50 13.51
CA VAL A 21 27.52 -4.10 13.27
C VAL A 21 27.29 -3.84 11.78
N ILE A 22 28.19 -4.32 10.91
CA ILE A 22 28.04 -4.18 9.45
C ILE A 22 26.76 -4.88 8.99
N TYR A 23 26.47 -6.06 9.46
CA TYR A 23 25.24 -6.81 9.15
C TYR A 23 24.00 -6.07 9.62
N ARG A 24 24.05 -5.49 10.82
CA ARG A 24 22.95 -4.68 11.37
C ARG A 24 22.74 -3.39 10.59
N ILE A 25 23.80 -2.72 10.19
CA ILE A 25 23.74 -1.51 9.34
C ILE A 25 23.21 -1.88 7.94
N TYR A 26 23.65 -3.03 7.39
CA TYR A 26 23.18 -3.51 6.10
C TYR A 26 21.68 -3.80 6.09
N ILE A 27 21.17 -4.48 7.13
CA ILE A 27 19.73 -4.71 7.31
C ILE A 27 19.01 -3.37 7.50
N TRP A 28 19.56 -2.45 8.28
CA TRP A 28 18.97 -1.14 8.52
C TRP A 28 18.93 -0.28 7.24
N LEU A 29 19.96 -0.34 6.41
CA LEU A 29 20.00 0.34 5.11
C LEU A 29 19.08 -0.32 4.07
N GLN A 30 18.87 -1.64 4.16
CA GLN A 30 17.90 -2.36 3.33
C GLN A 30 16.46 -2.19 3.80
N SER A 31 16.26 -1.86 5.07
CA SER A 31 14.99 -1.34 5.56
C SER A 31 14.83 0.06 5.01
N SER A 32 14.29 0.14 3.80
CA SER A 32 14.05 1.40 3.07
C SER A 32 13.51 2.47 4.03
N PRO A 33 13.97 3.72 3.95
CA PRO A 33 13.40 4.84 4.72
C PRO A 33 11.94 5.15 4.38
N ARG A 34 11.31 4.32 3.55
CA ARG A 34 9.86 4.32 3.27
C ARG A 34 8.99 4.09 4.52
N SER A 35 9.54 3.50 5.59
CA SER A 35 8.79 3.28 6.83
C SER A 35 8.49 4.58 7.61
N PHE A 36 9.14 5.69 7.29
CA PHE A 36 8.81 7.00 7.88
C PHE A 36 7.67 7.73 7.14
N LEU A 37 7.33 7.28 5.93
CA LEU A 37 6.18 7.76 5.16
C LEU A 37 5.04 6.73 5.12
N GLN A 38 5.14 5.67 5.91
CA GLN A 38 4.02 4.78 6.16
C GLN A 38 3.02 5.52 7.05
N ASP A 39 2.30 6.47 6.46
CA ASP A 39 0.99 6.82 6.96
C ASP A 39 0.17 5.54 6.87
N HIS A 40 0.07 4.85 7.99
CA HIS A 40 -0.83 3.72 8.14
C HIS A 40 -2.19 4.22 7.69
N ILE A 41 -2.78 3.52 6.74
CA ILE A 41 -4.13 3.85 6.29
C ILE A 41 -5.00 3.91 7.55
N PRO A 42 -5.60 5.07 7.87
CA PRO A 42 -6.41 5.19 9.07
C PRO A 42 -7.64 4.29 8.90
N LEU A 43 -7.63 3.15 9.56
CA LEU A 43 -8.72 2.18 9.47
C LEU A 43 -9.94 2.70 10.23
N ASN A 44 -11.03 2.91 9.51
CA ASN A 44 -12.34 3.11 10.12
C ASN A 44 -12.89 1.75 10.55
N LYS A 45 -13.14 1.58 11.83
CA LYS A 45 -13.66 0.32 12.39
C LYS A 45 -15.14 0.09 12.08
N GLU A 46 -15.85 1.10 11.63
CA GLU A 46 -17.26 1.00 11.25
C GLU A 46 -17.39 0.43 9.83
N ILE A 47 -17.61 -0.87 9.75
CA ILE A 47 -17.83 -1.57 8.49
C ILE A 47 -19.33 -1.69 8.26
N ILE A 48 -19.85 -0.95 7.29
CA ILE A 48 -21.27 -1.00 6.93
C ILE A 48 -21.49 -2.24 6.07
N SER A 49 -22.50 -3.05 6.44
CA SER A 49 -22.86 -4.24 5.68
C SER A 49 -23.28 -3.91 4.24
N HIS A 50 -22.70 -4.60 3.29
CA HIS A 50 -23.00 -4.46 1.86
C HIS A 50 -22.79 -5.80 1.15
N PRO A 51 -23.56 -6.13 0.09
CA PRO A 51 -23.38 -7.37 -0.68
C PRO A 51 -21.96 -7.56 -1.25
N ALA A 52 -21.21 -6.48 -1.46
CA ALA A 52 -19.84 -6.52 -1.90
C ALA A 52 -18.87 -7.22 -0.91
N LEU A 53 -19.20 -7.24 0.38
CA LEU A 53 -18.37 -7.91 1.40
C LEU A 53 -18.26 -9.41 1.10
N ASN A 54 -19.35 -10.05 0.78
CA ASN A 54 -19.36 -11.48 0.44
C ASN A 54 -18.57 -11.76 -0.84
N LEU A 55 -18.59 -10.85 -1.80
CA LEU A 55 -17.81 -10.98 -3.04
C LEU A 55 -16.31 -10.86 -2.75
N LEU A 56 -15.92 -9.94 -1.87
CA LEU A 56 -14.53 -9.78 -1.46
C LEU A 56 -14.03 -11.02 -0.70
N GLU A 57 -14.79 -11.53 0.25
CA GLU A 57 -14.45 -12.74 1.00
C GLU A 57 -14.31 -13.96 0.06
N ASN A 58 -15.24 -14.13 -0.88
CA ASN A 58 -15.16 -15.20 -1.87
C ASN A 58 -13.97 -15.05 -2.83
N ALA A 59 -13.49 -13.83 -3.04
CA ALA A 59 -12.30 -13.55 -3.84
C ALA A 59 -10.98 -13.67 -3.03
N GLY A 60 -11.05 -13.99 -1.73
CA GLY A 60 -9.89 -14.19 -0.87
C GLY A 60 -9.39 -12.93 -0.16
N TYR A 61 -10.24 -11.91 -0.02
CA TYR A 61 -9.92 -10.67 0.67
C TYR A 61 -10.77 -10.51 1.93
N GLU A 62 -10.12 -10.19 3.05
CA GLU A 62 -10.79 -9.85 4.30
C GLU A 62 -10.97 -8.33 4.40
N VAL A 63 -12.17 -7.86 4.71
CA VAL A 63 -12.41 -6.43 4.92
C VAL A 63 -11.99 -6.05 6.33
N VAL A 64 -10.96 -5.21 6.44
CA VAL A 64 -10.35 -4.78 7.70
C VAL A 64 -10.72 -3.36 8.10
N GLY A 65 -11.27 -2.58 7.17
CA GLY A 65 -11.68 -1.20 7.42
C GLY A 65 -12.88 -0.77 6.58
N GLY A 66 -13.68 0.13 7.13
CA GLY A 66 -14.82 0.74 6.48
C GLY A 66 -14.45 2.00 5.70
N LYS A 67 -15.46 2.83 5.43
CA LYS A 67 -15.33 4.02 4.60
C LYS A 67 -14.26 4.99 5.10
N LEU A 68 -13.35 5.34 4.20
CA LEU A 68 -12.29 6.31 4.44
C LEU A 68 -12.51 7.56 3.60
N LYS A 69 -12.39 8.72 4.23
CA LYS A 69 -12.43 10.03 3.57
C LYS A 69 -11.03 10.64 3.60
N ILE A 70 -10.49 10.91 2.42
CA ILE A 70 -9.15 11.46 2.24
C ILE A 70 -9.30 12.93 1.83
N PRO A 71 -9.00 13.89 2.71
CA PRO A 71 -9.03 15.30 2.35
C PRO A 71 -7.83 15.65 1.45
N LEU A 72 -8.09 16.39 0.40
CA LEU A 72 -7.07 16.91 -0.52
C LEU A 72 -7.11 18.43 -0.52
N SER A 73 -5.95 19.03 -0.58
CA SER A 73 -5.80 20.48 -0.76
C SER A 73 -4.85 20.76 -1.92
N PHE A 74 -5.21 21.70 -2.73
CA PHE A 74 -4.41 22.21 -3.84
C PHE A 74 -4.19 23.69 -3.64
N ASN A 75 -3.03 24.19 -4.01
CA ASN A 75 -2.75 25.63 -4.02
C ASN A 75 -2.55 26.07 -5.47
N VAL A 76 -3.37 27.01 -5.91
CA VAL A 76 -3.27 27.60 -7.23
C VAL A 76 -3.03 29.10 -7.07
N ASP A 77 -1.82 29.53 -7.36
CA ASP A 77 -1.38 30.94 -7.26
C ASP A 77 -1.69 31.58 -5.90
N GLY A 78 -1.54 30.83 -4.81
CA GLY A 78 -1.82 31.26 -3.45
C GLY A 78 -3.27 31.07 -3.00
N ALA A 79 -4.18 30.66 -3.88
CA ALA A 79 -5.57 30.35 -3.55
C ALA A 79 -5.73 28.85 -3.21
N PRO A 80 -6.18 28.50 -2.00
CA PRO A 80 -6.38 27.10 -1.62
C PRO A 80 -7.67 26.55 -2.24
N LEU A 81 -7.58 25.38 -2.86
CA LEU A 81 -8.72 24.58 -3.34
C LEU A 81 -8.78 23.29 -2.55
N TYR A 82 -9.97 22.89 -2.16
CA TYR A 82 -10.20 21.71 -1.36
C TYR A 82 -11.00 20.67 -2.13
N SER A 83 -10.60 19.41 -1.99
CA SER A 83 -11.30 18.26 -2.55
C SER A 83 -11.24 17.11 -1.57
N ARG A 84 -11.84 15.98 -1.92
CA ARG A 84 -11.80 14.77 -1.11
C ARG A 84 -11.96 13.54 -1.98
N LEU A 85 -11.23 12.51 -1.66
CA LEU A 85 -11.44 11.16 -2.19
C LEU A 85 -12.14 10.30 -1.14
N PHE A 86 -12.88 9.31 -1.61
CA PHE A 86 -13.53 8.33 -0.75
C PHE A 86 -13.12 6.94 -1.17
N VAL A 87 -12.79 6.12 -0.19
CA VAL A 87 -12.59 4.69 -0.32
C VAL A 87 -13.74 4.03 0.43
N ASP A 88 -14.37 3.04 -0.16
CA ASP A 88 -15.53 2.41 0.46
C ASP A 88 -15.14 1.40 1.54
N TYR A 89 -14.07 0.62 1.31
CA TYR A 89 -13.51 -0.32 2.28
C TYR A 89 -12.00 -0.43 2.12
N ILE A 90 -11.36 -0.95 3.16
CA ILE A 90 -9.98 -1.44 3.11
C ILE A 90 -10.04 -2.95 3.26
N ALA A 91 -9.43 -3.66 2.34
CA ALA A 91 -9.36 -5.12 2.36
C ALA A 91 -7.90 -5.58 2.49
N GLU A 92 -7.71 -6.77 3.00
CA GLU A 92 -6.40 -7.40 3.18
C GLU A 92 -6.44 -8.80 2.60
N ALA A 93 -5.38 -9.18 1.87
CA ALA A 93 -5.19 -10.54 1.41
C ALA A 93 -4.50 -11.40 2.49
N GLU A 94 -4.49 -12.71 2.33
CA GLU A 94 -3.87 -13.65 3.28
C GLU A 94 -2.39 -13.35 3.58
N ASN A 95 -1.68 -12.73 2.65
CA ASN A 95 -0.28 -12.34 2.81
C ASN A 95 -0.08 -11.01 3.56
N GLY A 96 -1.15 -10.40 4.07
CA GLY A 96 -1.11 -9.12 4.78
C GLY A 96 -1.06 -7.88 3.86
N THR A 97 -1.13 -8.05 2.55
CA THR A 97 -1.16 -6.92 1.61
C THR A 97 -2.52 -6.24 1.66
N GLN A 98 -2.53 -4.92 1.85
CA GLN A 98 -3.74 -4.12 1.89
C GLN A 98 -4.12 -3.59 0.51
N TYR A 99 -5.41 -3.48 0.27
CA TYR A 99 -6.03 -3.00 -0.96
C TYR A 99 -7.11 -1.98 -0.66
N LEU A 100 -7.20 -0.96 -1.49
CA LEU A 100 -8.30 0.00 -1.45
C LEU A 100 -9.49 -0.56 -2.21
N VAL A 101 -10.68 -0.48 -1.65
CA VAL A 101 -11.91 -1.00 -2.28
C VAL A 101 -12.81 0.14 -2.68
N ILE A 102 -13.20 0.16 -3.94
CA ILE A 102 -14.18 1.09 -4.49
C ILE A 102 -15.36 0.30 -5.04
N LEU A 103 -16.56 0.68 -4.63
CA LEU A 103 -17.78 0.08 -5.12
C LEU A 103 -18.25 0.74 -6.42
N ALA A 104 -18.69 -0.08 -7.37
CA ALA A 104 -19.32 0.40 -8.58
C ALA A 104 -20.59 1.19 -8.24
N ARG A 105 -20.74 2.34 -8.89
CA ARG A 105 -21.91 3.21 -8.74
C ARG A 105 -22.73 3.20 -10.03
N PRO A 106 -24.04 2.86 -9.99
CA PRO A 106 -24.87 2.78 -11.20
C PRO A 106 -24.91 4.09 -12.01
N ARG A 107 -24.78 5.24 -11.33
CA ARG A 107 -24.83 6.56 -11.97
C ARG A 107 -23.53 6.97 -12.66
N ARG A 108 -22.43 6.26 -12.40
CA ARG A 108 -21.11 6.50 -12.98
C ARG A 108 -20.44 5.16 -13.27
N PRO A 109 -20.87 4.48 -14.33
CA PRO A 109 -20.21 3.23 -14.72
C PRO A 109 -18.76 3.52 -15.06
N LEU A 110 -17.87 2.61 -14.66
CA LEU A 110 -16.47 2.70 -14.98
C LEU A 110 -16.27 2.22 -16.43
N GLU A 111 -15.68 3.07 -17.25
CA GLU A 111 -15.23 2.68 -18.56
C GLU A 111 -13.82 2.10 -18.47
N TRP A 112 -13.63 0.90 -18.98
CA TRP A 112 -12.36 0.18 -18.95
C TRP A 112 -11.40 0.71 -20.03
N THR A 113 -11.03 1.99 -19.92
CA THR A 113 -10.05 2.65 -20.79
C THR A 113 -8.86 3.12 -19.98
N GLY A 114 -7.67 3.15 -20.57
CA GLY A 114 -6.46 3.60 -19.87
C GLY A 114 -6.56 5.02 -19.34
N SER A 115 -7.22 5.92 -20.08
CA SER A 115 -7.45 7.30 -19.64
C SER A 115 -8.37 7.37 -18.42
N MET A 116 -9.46 6.61 -18.41
CA MET A 116 -10.38 6.56 -17.27
C MET A 116 -9.69 5.98 -16.04
N MET A 117 -8.91 4.89 -16.20
CA MET A 117 -8.12 4.30 -15.12
C MET A 117 -7.16 5.32 -14.53
N ARG A 118 -6.40 6.01 -15.39
CA ARG A 118 -5.47 7.05 -14.94
C ARG A 118 -6.20 8.17 -14.18
N ASP A 119 -7.25 8.72 -14.72
CA ASP A 119 -7.88 9.95 -14.19
C ASP A 119 -8.69 9.66 -12.92
N MET A 120 -9.30 8.48 -12.80
CA MET A 120 -10.11 8.12 -11.64
C MET A 120 -9.33 7.41 -10.54
N LEU A 121 -8.39 6.54 -10.88
CA LEU A 121 -7.80 5.59 -9.92
C LEU A 121 -6.38 5.92 -9.52
N LEU A 122 -5.61 6.58 -10.40
CA LEU A 122 -4.23 6.95 -10.10
C LEU A 122 -4.07 7.79 -8.81
N PRO A 123 -4.94 8.77 -8.50
CA PRO A 123 -4.82 9.53 -7.27
C PRO A 123 -4.80 8.68 -6.01
N TYR A 124 -5.58 7.61 -5.94
CA TYR A 124 -5.60 6.70 -4.80
C TYR A 124 -4.27 5.98 -4.61
N LEU A 125 -3.70 5.48 -5.70
CA LEU A 125 -2.44 4.74 -5.70
C LEU A 125 -1.23 5.65 -5.43
N LEU A 126 -1.33 6.94 -5.79
CA LEU A 126 -0.29 7.92 -5.47
C LEU A 126 -0.29 8.33 -4.00
N ILE A 127 -1.47 8.39 -3.38
CA ILE A 127 -1.60 8.74 -1.95
C ILE A 127 -1.15 7.56 -1.08
N TYR A 128 -1.49 6.35 -1.48
CA TYR A 128 -1.14 5.11 -0.78
C TYR A 128 -0.29 4.18 -1.66
N PRO A 129 0.97 4.50 -1.89
CA PRO A 129 1.84 3.73 -2.79
C PRO A 129 2.16 2.31 -2.28
N GLU A 130 1.94 2.06 -0.98
CA GLU A 130 2.23 0.77 -0.35
C GLU A 130 1.10 -0.26 -0.50
N VAL A 131 -0.07 0.15 -1.00
CA VAL A 131 -1.17 -0.80 -1.24
C VAL A 131 -0.85 -1.70 -2.43
N GLY A 132 -1.35 -2.94 -2.38
CA GLY A 132 -1.19 -3.89 -3.48
C GLY A 132 -1.96 -3.53 -4.75
N GLY A 133 -2.87 -2.57 -4.65
CA GLY A 133 -3.70 -2.10 -5.75
C GLY A 133 -5.07 -1.62 -5.27
N LEU A 134 -5.96 -1.50 -6.22
CA LEU A 134 -7.34 -1.09 -5.99
C LEU A 134 -8.28 -2.20 -6.43
N LEU A 135 -9.24 -2.55 -5.57
CA LEU A 135 -10.30 -3.51 -5.88
C LEU A 135 -11.57 -2.76 -6.28
N TYR A 136 -11.98 -2.93 -7.51
CA TYR A 136 -13.24 -2.40 -8.01
C TYR A 136 -14.31 -3.48 -7.95
N VAL A 137 -15.31 -3.28 -7.10
CA VAL A 137 -16.34 -4.26 -6.83
C VAL A 137 -17.68 -3.82 -7.42
N ASN A 138 -18.22 -4.62 -8.32
CA ASN A 138 -19.57 -4.44 -8.85
C ASN A 138 -20.50 -5.50 -8.27
N ALA A 139 -21.23 -5.13 -7.24
CA ALA A 139 -22.16 -6.04 -6.56
C ALA A 139 -23.31 -6.49 -7.47
N ALA A 140 -23.79 -5.64 -8.38
CA ALA A 140 -24.85 -5.97 -9.32
C ALA A 140 -24.41 -7.01 -10.36
N ALA A 141 -23.17 -6.91 -10.83
CA ALA A 141 -22.59 -7.87 -11.77
C ALA A 141 -21.91 -9.06 -11.08
N GLY A 142 -21.70 -9.00 -9.76
CA GLY A 142 -21.02 -10.04 -9.01
C GLY A 142 -19.52 -10.13 -9.33
N THR A 143 -18.87 -9.02 -9.68
CA THR A 143 -17.47 -9.00 -10.11
C THR A 143 -16.56 -8.22 -9.15
N VAL A 144 -15.35 -8.73 -8.96
CA VAL A 144 -14.24 -8.06 -8.27
C VAL A 144 -13.08 -7.98 -9.23
N ASN A 145 -12.64 -6.76 -9.52
CA ASN A 145 -11.53 -6.51 -10.41
C ASN A 145 -10.37 -5.91 -9.64
N LEU A 146 -9.20 -6.52 -9.71
CA LEU A 146 -7.95 -5.97 -9.17
C LEU A 146 -7.32 -5.05 -10.22
N ILE A 147 -7.04 -3.81 -9.82
CA ILE A 147 -6.39 -2.80 -10.64
C ILE A 147 -5.06 -2.46 -9.97
N THR A 148 -3.98 -2.72 -10.69
CA THR A 148 -2.63 -2.37 -10.28
C THR A 148 -2.07 -1.31 -11.22
N PHE A 149 -1.18 -0.49 -10.69
CA PHE A 149 -0.45 0.50 -11.47
C PHE A 149 0.98 0.03 -11.68
N GLY A 150 1.44 0.09 -12.91
CA GLY A 150 2.82 -0.17 -13.27
C GLY A 150 3.29 0.85 -14.31
N ARG A 151 4.59 1.09 -14.36
CA ARG A 151 5.22 1.83 -15.44
C ARG A 151 5.46 0.86 -16.59
N ASP A 152 5.01 1.24 -17.76
CA ASP A 152 5.36 0.54 -19.00
C ASP A 152 6.72 1.06 -19.46
N ASP A 153 7.78 0.32 -19.18
CA ASP A 153 9.14 0.70 -19.52
C ASP A 153 9.49 0.37 -21.00
N GLY A 154 8.48 -0.02 -21.78
CA GLY A 154 8.60 -0.14 -23.24
C GLY A 154 9.55 -1.25 -23.74
N GLU A 155 9.84 -2.24 -22.90
CA GLU A 155 10.71 -3.36 -23.26
C GLU A 155 9.91 -4.52 -23.88
N ASN A 156 9.29 -4.24 -25.03
CA ASN A 156 8.74 -5.23 -25.94
C ASN A 156 9.08 -4.82 -27.37
N ASP A 157 10.31 -5.10 -27.76
CA ASP A 157 10.69 -5.33 -29.17
C ASP A 157 11.07 -6.81 -29.37
#